data_669b4fd91fbe8aba8c60e009ad2d6455
#
_entry.id   669b4fd91fbe8aba8c60e009ad2d6455
#
_cell.length_a   1.000
_cell.length_b   1.000
_cell.length_c   1.000
_cell.angle_alpha   90.00
_cell.angle_beta   90.00
_cell.angle_gamma   90.00
#
_symmetry.space_group_name_H-M   'P 1'
#
loop_
_entity.id
_entity.type
_entity.pdbx_description
1 polymer ?
#
loop_
_entity_poly.entity_id
_entity_poly.type
_entity_poly.pdbx_seq_one_letter_code
_entity_poly.pdbx_strand_id
1 'polypeptide(L)'
;MQISSARADLFCTYYENWINVYKKGAIREVTLNKYLMTLKWLQKLIPGLKTCELTRIAYQQLLNDYAEDHERQTTMDFHHQLKGAILDAVDDGLIPRDPTRKAIIKGKTPALKKTKYLNQFELHSLL
;
A
#
# COMPACT_ATOMS: atom_id res chain seq x y z
N MET A 1 4.96 -27.56 5.31
CA MET A 1 4.89 -26.35 4.91
C MET A 1 6.13 -25.65 4.83
N GLN A 2 6.28 -24.99 3.93
CA GLN A 2 7.57 -24.61 3.66
C GLN A 2 7.71 -23.14 3.66
N ILE A 3 8.38 -22.63 4.65
CA ILE A 3 8.68 -21.22 4.74
C ILE A 3 9.47 -20.77 3.52
N SER A 4 10.40 -21.59 3.08
CA SER A 4 11.18 -21.24 1.90
C SER A 4 10.30 -21.15 0.66
N SER A 5 9.28 -21.98 0.57
CA SER A 5 8.33 -21.92 -0.52
C SER A 5 7.56 -20.61 -0.48
N ALA A 6 7.10 -20.21 0.71
CA ALA A 6 6.37 -18.97 0.88
C ALA A 6 7.23 -17.76 0.54
N ARG A 7 8.53 -17.80 0.84
CA ARG A 7 9.45 -16.73 0.45
C ARG A 7 9.54 -16.57 -1.05
N ALA A 8 9.50 -17.70 -1.77
CA ALA A 8 9.61 -17.68 -3.22
C ALA A 8 8.30 -17.33 -3.89
N ASP A 9 7.20 -17.30 -3.13
CA ASP A 9 5.91 -16.94 -3.69
C ASP A 9 5.85 -15.46 -4.00
N LEU A 10 5.01 -15.12 -4.97
CA LEU A 10 4.78 -13.73 -5.33
C LEU A 10 4.14 -13.01 -4.16
N PHE A 11 4.52 -11.76 -3.97
CA PHE A 11 3.93 -10.97 -2.90
C PHE A 11 2.42 -10.84 -3.08
N CYS A 12 1.95 -10.72 -4.33
CA CYS A 12 0.51 -10.67 -4.61
C CYS A 12 -0.20 -11.91 -4.09
N THR A 13 0.40 -13.08 -4.27
CA THR A 13 -0.17 -14.34 -3.79
C THR A 13 -0.21 -14.34 -2.25
N TYR A 14 0.87 -13.89 -1.62
CA TYR A 14 0.91 -13.80 -0.17
C TYR A 14 -0.18 -12.86 0.34
N TYR A 15 -0.33 -11.70 -0.27
CA TYR A 15 -1.30 -10.71 0.16
C TYR A 15 -2.73 -11.24 0.00
N GLU A 16 -3.01 -11.91 -1.10
CA GLU A 16 -4.31 -12.51 -1.33
C GLU A 16 -4.65 -13.53 -0.24
N ASN A 17 -3.69 -14.41 0.06
CA ASN A 17 -3.88 -15.41 1.11
C ASN A 17 -4.07 -14.75 2.47
N TRP A 18 -3.33 -13.69 2.75
CA TRP A 18 -3.44 -12.95 4.00
C TRP A 18 -4.84 -12.36 4.16
N ILE A 19 -5.40 -11.78 3.09
CA ILE A 19 -6.75 -11.26 3.13
C ILE A 19 -7.75 -12.39 3.42
N ASN A 20 -7.62 -13.49 2.70
CA ASN A 20 -8.56 -14.60 2.82
C ASN A 20 -8.52 -15.23 4.21
N VAL A 21 -7.35 -15.30 4.82
CA VAL A 21 -7.20 -15.95 6.13
C VAL A 21 -7.58 -15.00 7.26
N TYR A 22 -7.14 -13.75 7.20
CA TYR A 22 -7.27 -12.86 8.35
C TYR A 22 -8.36 -11.82 8.24
N LYS A 23 -8.76 -11.44 7.03
CA LYS A 23 -9.71 -10.34 6.85
C LYS A 23 -11.09 -10.79 6.43
N LYS A 24 -11.15 -11.74 5.51
CA LYS A 24 -12.44 -12.21 5.00
C LYS A 24 -13.23 -12.83 6.13
N GLY A 25 -14.43 -12.31 6.35
CA GLY A 25 -15.29 -12.77 7.43
C GLY A 25 -15.06 -12.08 8.76
N ALA A 26 -13.97 -11.31 8.88
CA ALA A 26 -13.64 -10.62 10.13
C ALA A 26 -13.92 -9.11 10.05
N ILE A 27 -14.09 -8.59 8.85
CA ILE A 27 -14.31 -7.16 8.64
C ILE A 27 -15.51 -6.96 7.73
N ARG A 28 -15.98 -5.72 7.68
CA ARG A 28 -17.13 -5.39 6.83
C ARG A 28 -16.76 -5.55 5.36
N GLU A 29 -17.77 -5.85 4.57
CA GLU A 29 -17.57 -6.03 3.14
C GLU A 29 -16.99 -4.78 2.48
N VAL A 30 -17.41 -3.60 2.89
CA VAL A 30 -16.90 -2.36 2.32
C VAL A 30 -15.40 -2.21 2.58
N THR A 31 -14.95 -2.63 3.76
CA THR A 31 -13.53 -2.58 4.09
C THR A 31 -12.77 -3.68 3.35
N LEU A 32 -13.36 -4.85 3.25
CA LEU A 32 -12.77 -5.95 2.50
C LEU A 32 -12.52 -5.55 1.05
N ASN A 33 -13.47 -4.84 0.45
CA ASN A 33 -13.33 -4.37 -0.93
C ASN A 33 -12.11 -3.46 -1.10
N LYS A 34 -11.78 -2.66 -0.09
CA LYS A 34 -10.58 -1.82 -0.15
C LYS A 34 -9.32 -2.68 -0.23
N TYR A 35 -9.27 -3.75 0.56
CA TYR A 35 -8.14 -4.67 0.50
C TYR A 35 -8.04 -5.36 -0.85
N LEU A 36 -9.19 -5.73 -1.42
CA LEU A 36 -9.22 -6.37 -2.73
C LEU A 36 -8.78 -5.41 -3.84
N MET A 37 -9.14 -4.13 -3.73
CA MET A 37 -8.66 -3.13 -4.68
C MET A 37 -7.15 -2.97 -4.58
N THR A 38 -6.63 -2.96 -3.36
CA THR A 38 -5.18 -2.90 -3.14
C THR A 38 -4.51 -4.10 -3.80
N LEU A 39 -5.09 -5.28 -3.66
CA LEU A 39 -4.55 -6.48 -4.31
C LEU A 39 -4.52 -6.32 -5.83
N LYS A 40 -5.57 -5.76 -6.42
CA LYS A 40 -5.58 -5.54 -7.87
C LYS A 40 -4.45 -4.63 -8.31
N TRP A 41 -4.19 -3.56 -7.54
CA TRP A 41 -3.09 -2.67 -7.86
C TRP A 41 -1.74 -3.34 -7.72
N LEU A 42 -1.59 -4.22 -6.72
CA LEU A 42 -0.35 -4.99 -6.59
C LEU A 42 -0.13 -5.87 -7.81
N GLN A 43 -1.20 -6.52 -8.29
CA GLN A 43 -1.11 -7.37 -9.46
C GLN A 43 -0.76 -6.58 -10.72
N LYS A 44 -1.12 -5.31 -10.74
CA LYS A 44 -0.82 -4.43 -11.87
C LYS A 44 0.60 -3.88 -11.80
N LEU A 45 1.04 -3.48 -10.61
CA LEU A 45 2.30 -2.77 -10.44
C LEU A 45 3.49 -3.68 -10.19
N ILE A 46 3.29 -4.76 -9.43
CA ILE A 46 4.37 -5.68 -9.07
C ILE A 46 3.96 -7.14 -9.23
N PRO A 47 3.47 -7.53 -10.42
CA PRO A 47 2.97 -8.90 -10.58
C PRO A 47 4.02 -9.97 -10.41
N GLY A 48 5.30 -9.65 -10.64
CA GLY A 48 6.37 -10.63 -10.58
C GLY A 48 7.27 -10.53 -9.36
N LEU A 49 6.95 -9.62 -8.42
CA LEU A 49 7.81 -9.44 -7.26
C LEU A 49 7.56 -10.55 -6.24
N LYS A 50 8.63 -11.21 -5.84
CA LYS A 50 8.54 -12.24 -4.79
C LYS A 50 8.51 -11.59 -3.42
N THR A 51 7.90 -12.29 -2.46
CA THR A 51 7.76 -11.77 -1.10
C THR A 51 9.11 -11.39 -0.51
N CYS A 52 10.12 -12.23 -0.67
CA CYS A 52 11.45 -11.96 -0.11
C CYS A 52 12.19 -10.83 -0.84
N GLU A 53 11.69 -10.40 -1.99
CA GLU A 53 12.31 -9.32 -2.76
C GLU A 53 11.77 -7.94 -2.39
N LEU A 54 10.82 -7.88 -1.47
CA LEU A 54 10.21 -6.61 -1.08
C LEU A 54 11.12 -5.87 -0.10
N THR A 55 12.03 -5.09 -0.66
CA THR A 55 12.97 -4.26 0.12
C THR A 55 12.36 -2.87 0.33
N ARG A 56 13.07 -2.05 1.12
CA ARG A 56 12.61 -0.67 1.34
C ARG A 56 12.51 0.11 0.02
N ILE A 57 13.50 -0.05 -0.84
CA ILE A 57 13.50 0.64 -2.13
C ILE A 57 12.37 0.10 -3.01
N ALA A 58 12.18 -1.21 -3.04
CA ALA A 58 11.11 -1.79 -3.83
C ALA A 58 9.75 -1.31 -3.34
N TYR A 59 9.56 -1.25 -2.03
CA TYR A 59 8.31 -0.78 -1.47
C TYR A 59 8.08 0.71 -1.75
N GLN A 60 9.13 1.52 -1.60
CA GLN A 60 9.02 2.94 -1.90
C GLN A 60 8.70 3.17 -3.38
N GLN A 61 9.30 2.40 -4.26
CA GLN A 61 8.99 2.49 -5.68
C GLN A 61 7.54 2.12 -5.96
N LEU A 62 7.03 1.09 -5.29
CA LEU A 62 5.62 0.71 -5.39
C LEU A 62 4.71 1.87 -4.99
N LEU A 63 5.01 2.51 -3.86
CA LEU A 63 4.23 3.66 -3.41
C LEU A 63 4.30 4.81 -4.40
N ASN A 64 5.48 5.08 -4.96
CA ASN A 64 5.65 6.14 -5.93
C ASN A 64 4.85 5.87 -7.20
N ASP A 65 4.87 4.62 -7.67
CA ASP A 65 4.12 4.24 -8.87
C ASP A 65 2.62 4.40 -8.65
N TYR A 66 2.15 3.98 -7.48
CA TYR A 66 0.74 4.14 -7.14
C TYR A 66 0.38 5.62 -7.05
N ALA A 67 1.28 6.42 -6.50
CA ALA A 67 1.05 7.84 -6.27
C ALA A 67 0.94 8.65 -7.56
N GLU A 68 1.45 8.12 -8.67
CA GLU A 68 1.35 8.82 -9.95
C GLU A 68 -0.09 9.04 -10.38
N ASP A 69 -0.97 8.12 -10.01
CA ASP A 69 -2.39 8.18 -10.41
C ASP A 69 -3.33 8.46 -9.24
N HIS A 70 -2.79 8.71 -8.05
CA HIS A 70 -3.62 8.86 -6.86
C HIS A 70 -3.14 10.01 -5.99
N GLU A 71 -4.07 10.61 -5.25
CA GLU A 71 -3.74 11.67 -4.31
C GLU A 71 -3.01 11.09 -3.10
N ARG A 72 -2.36 11.99 -2.37
CA ARG A 72 -1.57 11.58 -1.20
C ARG A 72 -2.40 10.80 -0.18
N GLN A 73 -3.63 11.25 0.10
CA GLN A 73 -4.48 10.56 1.07
C GLN A 73 -4.80 9.14 0.60
N THR A 74 -5.09 8.97 -0.67
CA THR A 74 -5.36 7.64 -1.23
C THR A 74 -4.13 6.75 -1.15
N THR A 75 -2.96 7.34 -1.41
CA THR A 75 -1.70 6.60 -1.30
C THR A 75 -1.42 6.21 0.14
N MET A 76 -1.76 7.08 1.09
CA MET A 76 -1.62 6.77 2.51
C MET A 76 -2.50 5.58 2.90
N ASP A 77 -3.73 5.54 2.40
CA ASP A 77 -4.64 4.42 2.66
C ASP A 77 -4.08 3.13 2.09
N PHE A 78 -3.53 3.19 0.87
CA PHE A 78 -2.88 2.05 0.23
C PHE A 78 -1.74 1.54 1.09
N HIS A 79 -0.90 2.45 1.58
CA HIS A 79 0.21 2.12 2.48
C HIS A 79 -0.28 1.42 3.73
N HIS A 80 -1.33 1.96 4.37
CA HIS A 80 -1.85 1.36 5.60
C HIS A 80 -2.41 -0.04 5.38
N GLN A 81 -3.07 -0.25 4.25
CA GLN A 81 -3.64 -1.55 3.94
C GLN A 81 -2.57 -2.60 3.65
N LEU A 82 -1.43 -2.17 3.15
CA LEU A 82 -0.30 -3.07 2.90
C LEU A 82 0.50 -3.35 4.15
N LYS A 83 0.62 -2.35 5.01
CA LYS A 83 1.53 -2.42 6.15
C LYS A 83 1.23 -3.60 7.07
N GLY A 84 -0.05 -3.86 7.34
CA GLY A 84 -0.41 -4.96 8.22
C GLY A 84 0.08 -6.30 7.71
N ALA A 85 -0.13 -6.57 6.43
CA ALA A 85 0.30 -7.83 5.82
C ALA A 85 1.82 -7.92 5.77
N ILE A 86 2.47 -6.79 5.47
CA ILE A 86 3.93 -6.77 5.36
C ILE A 86 4.57 -7.02 6.71
N LEU A 87 4.04 -6.42 7.78
CA LEU A 87 4.57 -6.65 9.12
C LEU A 87 4.40 -8.10 9.56
N ASP A 88 3.27 -8.72 9.20
CA ASP A 88 3.08 -10.14 9.48
C ASP A 88 4.09 -10.98 8.73
N ALA A 89 4.41 -10.61 7.48
CA ALA A 89 5.41 -11.32 6.71
C ALA A 89 6.81 -11.18 7.33
N VAL A 90 7.11 -10.01 7.88
CA VAL A 90 8.37 -9.80 8.59
C VAL A 90 8.43 -10.69 9.82
N ASP A 91 7.35 -10.74 10.60
CA ASP A 91 7.28 -11.57 11.79
C ASP A 91 7.43 -13.05 11.45
N ASP A 92 6.91 -13.47 10.31
CA ASP A 92 7.00 -14.86 9.88
C ASP A 92 8.32 -15.20 9.20
N GLY A 93 9.22 -14.23 9.09
CA GLY A 93 10.54 -14.47 8.49
C GLY A 93 10.54 -14.50 6.97
N LEU A 94 9.44 -14.11 6.34
CA LEU A 94 9.34 -14.09 4.88
C LEU A 94 10.02 -12.87 4.28
N ILE A 95 10.05 -11.76 5.03
CA ILE A 95 10.72 -10.53 4.65
C ILE A 95 11.73 -10.24 5.76
N PRO A 96 13.01 -10.08 5.42
CA PRO A 96 14.04 -9.95 6.47
C PRO A 96 13.97 -8.66 7.27
N ARG A 97 13.49 -7.58 6.68
CA ARG A 97 13.38 -6.29 7.36
C ARG A 97 12.09 -5.60 6.93
N ASP A 98 11.55 -4.78 7.84
CA ASP A 98 10.33 -4.03 7.56
C ASP A 98 10.57 -3.01 6.44
N PRO A 99 10.01 -3.24 5.24
CA PRO A 99 10.20 -2.33 4.12
C PRO A 99 9.34 -1.08 4.22
N THR A 100 8.35 -1.06 5.12
CA THR A 100 7.46 0.08 5.28
C THR A 100 8.03 1.15 6.19
N ARG A 101 9.14 0.84 6.85
CA ARG A 101 9.77 1.75 7.79
C ARG A 101 10.27 2.98 7.06
N LYS A 102 9.90 4.15 7.56
CA LYS A 102 10.30 5.44 6.99
C LYS A 102 9.83 5.64 5.56
N ALA A 103 8.75 4.98 5.17
CA ALA A 103 8.19 5.19 3.84
C ALA A 103 7.71 6.62 3.68
N ILE A 104 7.94 7.18 2.50
CA ILE A 104 7.51 8.54 2.18
C ILE A 104 6.26 8.45 1.32
N ILE A 105 5.21 9.11 1.76
CA ILE A 105 3.93 9.08 1.06
C ILE A 105 3.85 10.27 0.13
N LYS A 106 3.80 10.00 -1.15
CA LYS A 106 3.64 11.01 -2.20
C LYS A 106 2.23 10.92 -2.75
N GLY A 107 1.91 11.79 -3.66
CA GLY A 107 0.62 11.75 -4.30
C GLY A 107 0.50 12.85 -5.32
N LYS A 108 -0.49 12.66 -6.19
CA LYS A 108 -0.83 13.61 -7.21
C LYS A 108 -1.33 14.90 -6.55
N THR A 109 -0.83 16.02 -6.98
CA THR A 109 -1.31 17.30 -6.45
C THR A 109 -2.74 17.51 -6.91
N PRO A 110 -3.65 17.83 -6.00
CA PRO A 110 -5.02 18.18 -6.41
C PRO A 110 -4.93 19.45 -7.23
N ALA A 111 -5.40 19.44 -8.35
CA ALA A 111 -5.21 20.54 -9.26
C ALA A 111 -5.62 21.87 -8.64
N LEU A 112 -5.27 21.80 -8.57
CA LEU A 112 -5.46 22.46 -8.29
C LEU A 112 -6.38 23.09 -7.79
N LYS A 113 -6.52 22.72 -7.39
CA LYS A 113 -7.37 23.30 -6.62
C LYS A 113 -6.90 24.55 -6.30
N LYS A 114 -6.28 24.90 -6.62
CA LYS A 114 -5.77 25.71 -6.52
C LYS A 114 -6.20 26.78 -6.57
N THR A 115 -6.48 26.74 -6.33
CA THR A 115 -6.83 27.43 -6.19
C THR A 115 -6.97 28.23 -5.60
N LYS A 116 -7.08 28.30 -5.29
CA LYS A 116 -7.51 28.72 -4.63
C LYS A 116 -7.32 29.58 -4.03
N TYR A 117 -7.22 29.52 -3.85
CA TYR A 117 -7.59 29.96 -3.13
C TYR A 117 -7.34 30.41 -2.49
N LEU A 118 -7.17 30.56 -2.34
CA LEU A 118 -7.55 30.94 -1.59
C LEU A 118 -7.41 31.25 -0.98
N ASN A 119 -7.22 31.42 -1.01
CA ASN A 119 -7.65 31.68 -0.34
C ASN A 119 -7.39 31.85 0.27
N GLN A 120 -7.30 32.07 0.12
CA GLN A 120 -7.71 32.19 0.85
C GLN A 120 -7.43 32.27 1.41
N PHE A 121 -7.46 32.26 1.28
CA PHE A 121 -7.86 32.30 1.94
C PHE A 121 -7.45 32.61 2.19
N GLU A 122 -7.01 32.87 2.20
CA GLU A 122 -7.50 32.96 2.69
C GLU A 122 -7.36 33.06 3.17
N LEU A 123 -6.98 33.41 3.10
CA LEU A 123 -7.53 33.38 3.74
C LEU A 123 -7.37 33.55 4.08
N HIS A 124 -7.49 33.58 3.85
CA HIS A 124 -8.05 33.59 4.39
C HIS A 124 -7.91 33.93 4.55
N SER A 125 -7.37 34.36 4.58
CA SER A 125 -8.02 34.47 4.89
C SER A 125 -8.05 34.70 4.95
N LEU A 126 -7.82 34.89 4.78
CA LEU A 126 -8.51 34.87 5.07
C LEU A 126 -8.55 35.07 5.22
N LEU A 127 -8.17 35.26 5.16
CA LEU A 127 -8.87 35.18 5.48
C LEU A 127 -8.91 35.28 5.71
#